data_e83ba38c04bfcd67fc5b4619173469f0
#
_entry.id   e83ba38c04bfcd67fc5b4619173469f0
#
_cell.length_a   1.000
_cell.length_b   1.000
_cell.length_c   1.000
_cell.angle_alpha   90.00
_cell.angle_beta   90.00
_cell.angle_gamma   90.00
#
_symmetry.space_group_name_H-M   'P 1'
#
loop_
_entity.id
_entity.type
_entity.pdbx_description
1 polymer ?
#
loop_
_entity_poly.entity_id
_entity_poly.type
_entity_poly.pdbx_seq_one_letter_code
_entity_poly.pdbx_strand_id
1 'polypeptide(L)'
;MRSADSGPVLAAVLDIATPSRPARLPGVSMAGFSVRTADLFDLSVVPYPAVTIFIDFGNGLLVDDATGRQQRGTIVAGLAPGAVRAHGADGVGGRDVEVMQVRLSPVVAFAALGGAPQVSGTLISLDDLWGRDAGQFLERLDAAGSWDARFAMAEAALARRAEAGREVDPEVAFAWGQMVAGRGQVRVEELAAAAGWSRKRLWSRFGSQIGLTPKRASQLVRFDHAAHRLAAGHSPALVAADSGYVDQSHLHRDVMAFAGLTPTAVAVAPWLAVDPVAWAAPEYLSLC
;
A
#
# COMPACT_ATOMS: atom_id res chain seq x y z
N MET A 1 -22.46 -9.19 -19.12
CA MET A 1 -21.73 -10.44 -18.92
C MET A 1 -20.51 -10.43 -19.82
N ARG A 2 -19.45 -9.72 -19.43
CA ARG A 2 -18.08 -9.75 -19.99
C ARG A 2 -17.16 -9.14 -18.93
N SER A 3 -16.62 -9.95 -18.03
CA SER A 3 -15.55 -9.50 -17.11
C SER A 3 -14.90 -10.74 -16.48
N ALA A 4 -14.13 -11.48 -17.27
CA ALA A 4 -13.40 -12.65 -16.74
C ALA A 4 -11.97 -12.80 -17.28
N ASP A 5 -11.42 -11.78 -18.00
CA ASP A 5 -10.12 -11.94 -18.67
C ASP A 5 -9.18 -10.73 -18.52
N SER A 6 -9.36 -9.90 -17.49
CA SER A 6 -8.62 -8.63 -17.38
C SER A 6 -7.21 -8.76 -16.77
N GLY A 7 -6.90 -9.82 -16.06
CA GLY A 7 -5.62 -9.98 -15.36
C GLY A 7 -4.39 -10.06 -16.29
N PRO A 8 -4.33 -10.98 -17.25
CA PRO A 8 -3.20 -11.08 -18.17
C PRO A 8 -3.13 -9.91 -19.18
N VAL A 9 -4.26 -9.25 -19.48
CA VAL A 9 -4.31 -8.11 -20.38
C VAL A 9 -3.66 -6.88 -19.76
N LEU A 10 -3.85 -6.63 -18.47
CA LEU A 10 -3.26 -5.47 -17.79
C LEU A 10 -1.74 -5.56 -17.70
N ALA A 11 -1.20 -6.72 -17.34
CA ALA A 11 0.25 -6.93 -17.29
C ALA A 11 0.92 -6.80 -18.67
N ALA A 12 0.18 -7.01 -19.76
CA ALA A 12 0.67 -6.85 -21.12
C ALA A 12 0.62 -5.39 -21.64
N VAL A 13 -0.12 -4.51 -20.96
CA VAL A 13 -0.32 -3.09 -21.35
C VAL A 13 0.45 -2.14 -20.44
N LEU A 14 0.82 -2.58 -19.23
CA LEU A 14 1.60 -1.80 -18.27
C LEU A 14 3.09 -1.98 -18.51
N ASP A 15 3.79 -0.88 -18.77
CA ASP A 15 5.24 -0.82 -18.65
C ASP A 15 5.60 -0.53 -17.19
N ILE A 16 6.38 -1.44 -16.57
CA ILE A 16 6.71 -1.39 -15.15
C ILE A 16 8.19 -1.09 -14.99
N ALA A 17 8.49 0.04 -14.38
CA ALA A 17 9.83 0.41 -13.97
C ALA A 17 10.05 0.09 -12.48
N THR A 18 11.14 -0.58 -12.17
CA THR A 18 11.57 -0.84 -10.79
C THR A 18 12.94 -0.21 -10.55
N PRO A 19 13.24 0.20 -9.30
CA PRO A 19 14.57 0.73 -8.97
C PRO A 19 15.67 -0.28 -9.32
N SER A 20 16.73 0.19 -9.96
CA SER A 20 17.90 -0.63 -10.30
C SER A 20 18.69 -1.12 -9.07
N ARG A 21 18.42 -0.55 -7.90
CA ARG A 21 19.01 -0.92 -6.61
C ARG A 21 17.94 -0.94 -5.52
N PRO A 22 18.06 -1.82 -4.52
CA PRO A 22 17.20 -1.79 -3.35
C PRO A 22 17.21 -0.41 -2.67
N ALA A 23 16.07 -0.02 -2.10
CA ALA A 23 15.97 1.21 -1.33
C ALA A 23 16.96 1.18 -0.15
N ARG A 24 17.63 2.30 0.09
CA ARG A 24 18.55 2.48 1.24
C ARG A 24 17.78 2.73 2.53
N LEU A 25 16.58 3.30 2.42
CA LEU A 25 15.67 3.52 3.55
C LEU A 25 14.85 2.25 3.76
N PRO A 26 15.10 1.46 4.83
CA PRO A 26 14.34 0.25 5.10
C PRO A 26 12.85 0.55 5.22
N GLY A 27 12.01 -0.35 4.74
CA GLY A 27 10.56 -0.18 4.78
C GLY A 27 9.99 0.75 3.70
N VAL A 28 10.76 1.05 2.67
CA VAL A 28 10.33 1.78 1.47
C VAL A 28 10.48 0.90 0.25
N SER A 29 9.46 0.85 -0.59
CA SER A 29 9.51 0.23 -1.91
C SER A 29 8.88 1.16 -2.94
N MET A 30 9.38 1.13 -4.17
CA MET A 30 8.92 2.02 -5.24
C MET A 30 8.77 1.25 -6.54
N ALA A 31 7.77 1.64 -7.34
CA ALA A 31 7.61 1.18 -8.71
C ALA A 31 6.99 2.29 -9.57
N GLY A 32 7.40 2.37 -10.81
CA GLY A 32 6.82 3.23 -11.83
C GLY A 32 5.92 2.42 -12.75
N PHE A 33 4.81 3.01 -13.15
CA PHE A 33 3.83 2.41 -14.05
C PHE A 33 3.54 3.38 -15.18
N SER A 34 3.68 2.92 -16.41
CA SER A 34 3.32 3.69 -17.60
C SER A 34 2.28 2.94 -18.39
N VAL A 35 1.17 3.59 -18.72
CA VAL A 35 0.10 3.04 -19.55
C VAL A 35 0.05 3.86 -20.83
N ARG A 36 0.39 3.24 -21.97
CA ARG A 36 0.15 3.84 -23.28
C ARG A 36 -1.26 3.44 -23.69
N THR A 37 -2.20 4.29 -23.60
CA THR A 37 -3.40 4.37 -24.43
C THR A 37 -4.53 5.13 -23.78
N ALA A 38 -5.39 5.63 -24.66
CA ALA A 38 -6.69 6.23 -24.38
C ALA A 38 -7.72 5.28 -23.77
N ASP A 39 -7.42 4.01 -23.59
CA ASP A 39 -8.34 3.07 -23.00
C ASP A 39 -8.36 3.28 -21.48
N LEU A 40 -9.49 3.74 -21.01
CA LEU A 40 -9.83 3.96 -19.59
C LEU A 40 -9.38 2.75 -18.76
N PHE A 41 -8.26 2.88 -18.06
CA PHE A 41 -7.95 1.89 -17.06
C PHE A 41 -8.85 2.12 -15.83
N ASP A 42 -9.32 1.06 -15.27
CA ASP A 42 -10.22 1.06 -14.13
C ASP A 42 -9.78 -0.08 -13.22
N LEU A 43 -9.10 0.30 -12.15
CA LEU A 43 -8.45 -0.64 -11.25
C LEU A 43 -8.99 -0.48 -9.83
N SER A 44 -9.59 -1.53 -9.32
CA SER A 44 -9.84 -1.61 -7.88
C SER A 44 -8.58 -2.07 -7.17
N VAL A 45 -8.02 -1.28 -6.31
CA VAL A 45 -6.81 -1.59 -5.54
C VAL A 45 -7.19 -2.11 -4.16
N VAL A 46 -6.68 -3.28 -3.78
CA VAL A 46 -6.86 -3.80 -2.42
C VAL A 46 -5.92 -3.08 -1.44
N PRO A 47 -6.31 -2.95 -0.17
CA PRO A 47 -5.44 -2.36 0.83
C PRO A 47 -4.23 -3.25 1.12
N TYR A 48 -3.06 -2.64 1.18
CA TYR A 48 -1.80 -3.24 1.59
C TYR A 48 -1.48 -2.91 3.06
N PRO A 49 -0.61 -3.68 3.73
CA PRO A 49 -0.07 -3.33 5.04
C PRO A 49 1.03 -2.26 4.92
N ALA A 50 0.81 -1.27 4.07
CA ALA A 50 1.70 -0.15 3.79
C ALA A 50 0.89 1.12 3.54
N VAL A 51 1.45 2.26 3.88
CA VAL A 51 0.97 3.56 3.41
C VAL A 51 1.49 3.76 2.00
N THR A 52 0.61 4.06 1.04
CA THR A 52 0.99 4.18 -0.36
C THR A 52 0.84 5.61 -0.84
N ILE A 53 1.91 6.16 -1.43
CA ILE A 53 1.86 7.44 -2.14
C ILE A 53 1.72 7.12 -3.63
N PHE A 54 0.68 7.67 -4.26
CA PHE A 54 0.48 7.65 -5.70
C PHE A 54 0.88 9.01 -6.26
N ILE A 55 1.95 9.06 -7.05
CA ILE A 55 2.46 10.28 -7.67
C ILE A 55 2.11 10.23 -9.15
N ASP A 56 1.23 11.12 -9.60
CA ASP A 56 0.79 11.23 -10.98
C ASP A 56 1.65 12.23 -11.75
N PHE A 57 2.30 11.81 -12.84
CA PHE A 57 3.09 12.65 -13.73
C PHE A 57 2.31 13.12 -14.98
N GLY A 58 1.14 12.54 -15.23
CA GLY A 58 0.41 12.75 -16.49
C GLY A 58 -0.87 13.56 -16.37
N ASN A 59 -1.25 14.05 -15.18
CA ASN A 59 -2.52 14.74 -14.90
C ASN A 59 -3.79 13.93 -15.22
N GLY A 60 -3.69 12.61 -15.20
CA GLY A 60 -4.78 11.73 -15.61
C GLY A 60 -5.26 10.75 -14.55
N LEU A 61 -4.60 10.62 -13.40
CA LEU A 61 -4.99 9.70 -12.35
C LEU A 61 -6.11 10.28 -11.50
N LEU A 62 -7.21 9.54 -11.42
CA LEU A 62 -8.29 9.75 -10.46
C LEU A 62 -8.32 8.57 -9.50
N VAL A 63 -8.52 8.87 -8.23
CA VAL A 63 -8.63 7.84 -7.19
C VAL A 63 -9.89 8.08 -6.38
N ASP A 64 -10.78 7.10 -6.40
CA ASP A 64 -11.99 7.11 -5.58
C ASP A 64 -11.75 6.31 -4.30
N ASP A 65 -12.15 6.86 -3.16
CA ASP A 65 -12.18 6.15 -1.90
C ASP A 65 -13.39 5.21 -1.77
N ALA A 66 -13.44 4.43 -0.71
CA ALA A 66 -14.54 3.51 -0.42
C ALA A 66 -15.91 4.19 -0.29
N THR A 67 -15.97 5.52 -0.13
CA THR A 67 -17.21 6.31 -0.08
C THR A 67 -17.61 6.89 -1.44
N GLY A 68 -16.78 6.70 -2.47
CA GLY A 68 -16.95 7.28 -3.81
C GLY A 68 -16.46 8.73 -3.92
N ARG A 69 -15.73 9.25 -2.92
CA ARG A 69 -15.11 10.56 -3.01
C ARG A 69 -13.89 10.49 -3.91
N GLN A 70 -13.89 11.29 -4.97
CA GLN A 70 -12.82 11.35 -5.95
C GLN A 70 -11.73 12.34 -5.53
N GLN A 71 -10.48 11.94 -5.74
CA GLN A 71 -9.30 12.76 -5.54
C GLN A 71 -8.42 12.77 -6.79
N ARG A 72 -7.68 13.84 -7.00
CA ARG A 72 -6.75 14.07 -8.12
C ARG A 72 -5.36 14.40 -7.63
N GLY A 73 -4.37 14.16 -8.49
CA GLY A 73 -2.98 14.51 -8.24
C GLY A 73 -2.27 13.49 -7.35
N THR A 74 -1.31 13.95 -6.60
CA THR A 74 -0.51 13.08 -5.72
C THR A 74 -1.27 12.79 -4.42
N ILE A 75 -1.59 11.53 -4.22
CA ILE A 75 -2.46 11.04 -3.16
C ILE A 75 -1.70 10.08 -2.25
N VAL A 76 -1.95 10.21 -0.96
CA VAL A 76 -1.49 9.27 0.06
C VAL A 76 -2.68 8.44 0.53
N ALA A 77 -2.61 7.14 0.27
CA ALA A 77 -3.54 6.16 0.81
C ALA A 77 -2.99 5.59 2.11
N GLY A 78 -3.71 5.78 3.20
CA GLY A 78 -3.36 5.26 4.52
C GLY A 78 -3.60 3.76 4.64
N LEU A 79 -3.35 3.23 5.84
CA LEU A 79 -3.63 1.81 6.12
C LEU A 79 -5.12 1.52 6.08
N ALA A 80 -5.48 0.43 5.39
CA ALA A 80 -6.86 -0.07 5.30
C ALA A 80 -7.89 1.00 4.88
N PRO A 81 -7.67 1.74 3.78
CA PRO A 81 -8.60 2.78 3.33
C PRO A 81 -9.93 2.21 2.79
N GLY A 82 -10.11 0.88 2.83
CA GLY A 82 -11.17 0.17 2.14
C GLY A 82 -10.81 -0.12 0.68
N ALA A 83 -11.80 -0.44 -0.14
CA ALA A 83 -11.60 -0.58 -1.58
C ALA A 83 -11.32 0.80 -2.19
N VAL A 84 -10.19 0.91 -2.87
CA VAL A 84 -9.78 2.12 -3.60
C VAL A 84 -9.88 1.81 -5.09
N ARG A 85 -10.42 2.74 -5.87
CA ARG A 85 -10.53 2.60 -7.32
C ARG A 85 -9.67 3.66 -7.99
N ALA A 86 -8.71 3.22 -8.80
CA ALA A 86 -7.88 4.09 -9.59
C ALA A 86 -8.31 4.02 -11.06
N HIS A 87 -8.57 5.16 -11.69
CA HIS A 87 -8.99 5.20 -13.09
C HIS A 87 -8.46 6.45 -13.80
N GLY A 88 -8.49 6.43 -15.14
CA GLY A 88 -8.12 7.58 -15.94
C GLY A 88 -9.18 8.69 -15.89
N ALA A 89 -8.75 9.94 -16.00
CA ALA A 89 -9.66 11.07 -16.11
C ALA A 89 -10.33 11.07 -17.49
N ASP A 90 -11.66 11.25 -17.53
CA ASP A 90 -12.41 11.40 -18.77
C ASP A 90 -11.90 12.60 -19.59
N GLY A 91 -11.70 12.40 -20.88
CA GLY A 91 -11.31 13.47 -21.81
C GLY A 91 -9.80 13.73 -21.94
N VAL A 92 -8.95 13.00 -21.26
CA VAL A 92 -7.47 13.03 -21.48
C VAL A 92 -7.10 12.07 -22.61
N GLY A 93 -7.84 12.13 -23.72
CA GLY A 93 -7.59 11.29 -24.88
C GLY A 93 -6.16 11.40 -25.39
N GLY A 94 -5.45 10.27 -25.45
CA GLY A 94 -4.17 10.12 -26.13
C GLY A 94 -2.91 10.51 -25.34
N ARG A 95 -2.99 10.73 -24.02
CA ARG A 95 -1.80 10.93 -23.19
C ARG A 95 -1.46 9.66 -22.43
N ASP A 96 -0.15 9.38 -22.33
CA ASP A 96 0.37 8.31 -21.49
C ASP A 96 0.12 8.67 -20.03
N VAL A 97 -0.39 7.73 -19.25
CA VAL A 97 -0.52 7.87 -17.79
C VAL A 97 0.73 7.30 -17.16
N GLU A 98 1.49 8.15 -16.49
CA GLU A 98 2.66 7.76 -15.72
C GLU A 98 2.37 7.96 -14.23
N VAL A 99 2.52 6.90 -13.44
CA VAL A 99 2.31 6.92 -11.99
C VAL A 99 3.48 6.26 -11.28
N MET A 100 4.02 6.91 -10.28
CA MET A 100 4.93 6.27 -9.33
C MET A 100 4.17 5.90 -8.06
N GLN A 101 4.27 4.65 -7.66
CA GLN A 101 3.82 4.20 -6.35
C GLN A 101 5.02 4.10 -5.41
N VAL A 102 4.86 4.67 -4.22
CA VAL A 102 5.80 4.52 -3.12
C VAL A 102 5.06 3.87 -1.95
N ARG A 103 5.45 2.66 -1.59
CA ARG A 103 4.92 1.94 -0.43
C ARG A 103 5.85 2.15 0.76
N LEU A 104 5.29 2.62 1.86
CA LEU A 104 6.01 2.89 3.10
C LEU A 104 5.49 1.95 4.19
N SER A 105 6.39 1.33 4.93
CA SER A 105 5.97 0.74 6.19
C SER A 105 5.34 1.83 7.07
N PRO A 106 4.33 1.53 7.88
CA PRO A 106 3.69 2.55 8.71
C PRO A 106 4.65 3.18 9.73
N VAL A 107 5.73 2.49 10.07
CA VAL A 107 6.80 3.01 10.93
C VAL A 107 7.53 4.15 10.23
N VAL A 108 7.93 3.96 8.97
CA VAL A 108 8.56 5.02 8.15
C VAL A 108 7.56 6.12 7.81
N ALA A 109 6.32 5.77 7.48
CA ALA A 109 5.28 6.73 7.18
C ALA A 109 5.00 7.69 8.34
N PHE A 110 5.05 7.21 9.58
CA PHE A 110 4.88 8.06 10.76
C PHE A 110 5.93 9.18 10.82
N ALA A 111 7.19 8.86 10.57
CA ALA A 111 8.27 9.84 10.57
C ALA A 111 8.24 10.74 9.31
N ALA A 112 8.13 10.14 8.12
CA ALA A 112 8.26 10.86 6.86
C ALA A 112 7.06 11.73 6.48
N LEU A 113 5.83 11.34 6.91
CA LEU A 113 4.59 12.04 6.56
C LEU A 113 4.04 12.92 7.69
N GLY A 114 4.66 12.91 8.87
CA GLY A 114 4.21 13.70 10.02
C GLY A 114 3.07 13.06 10.82
N GLY A 115 2.75 11.78 10.54
CA GLY A 115 1.80 10.98 11.32
C GLY A 115 0.98 10.00 10.49
N ALA A 116 1.23 8.71 10.66
CA ALA A 116 0.43 7.64 10.05
C ALA A 116 -1.06 7.63 10.51
N PRO A 117 -1.40 7.99 11.77
CA PRO A 117 -2.79 7.99 12.22
C PRO A 117 -3.71 8.92 11.44
N GLN A 118 -3.18 10.05 10.95
CA GLN A 118 -3.97 11.05 10.22
C GLN A 118 -4.42 10.55 8.85
N VAL A 119 -3.69 9.59 8.28
CA VAL A 119 -3.99 9.03 6.95
C VAL A 119 -4.66 7.66 7.01
N SER A 120 -4.72 7.00 8.17
CA SER A 120 -5.33 5.66 8.29
C SER A 120 -6.81 5.68 7.95
N GLY A 121 -7.23 4.75 7.09
CA GLY A 121 -8.60 4.64 6.63
C GLY A 121 -9.05 5.71 5.65
N THR A 122 -8.14 6.56 5.15
CA THR A 122 -8.47 7.69 4.27
C THR A 122 -7.53 7.81 3.08
N LEU A 123 -7.95 8.58 2.08
CA LEU A 123 -7.11 9.16 1.06
C LEU A 123 -6.91 10.65 1.39
N ILE A 124 -5.67 11.14 1.30
CA ILE A 124 -5.33 12.54 1.58
C ILE A 124 -4.34 13.04 0.52
N SER A 125 -4.42 14.31 0.16
CA SER A 125 -3.44 14.92 -0.73
C SER A 125 -2.07 15.01 -0.06
N LEU A 126 -0.99 14.82 -0.83
CA LEU A 126 0.37 15.06 -0.32
C LEU A 126 0.56 16.52 0.09
N ASP A 127 -0.13 17.45 -0.57
CA ASP A 127 -0.11 18.88 -0.24
C ASP A 127 -0.64 19.16 1.18
N ASP A 128 -1.66 18.43 1.62
CA ASP A 128 -2.21 18.54 2.97
C ASP A 128 -1.22 18.05 4.05
N LEU A 129 -0.30 17.15 3.68
CA LEU A 129 0.71 16.59 4.61
C LEU A 129 2.01 17.39 4.61
N TRP A 130 2.48 17.83 3.43
CA TRP A 130 3.79 18.44 3.27
C TRP A 130 3.70 19.96 2.98
N GLY A 131 2.50 20.48 2.74
CA GLY A 131 2.31 21.89 2.40
C GLY A 131 3.11 22.29 1.15
N ARG A 132 3.80 23.42 1.20
CA ARG A 132 4.59 23.95 0.07
C ARG A 132 5.71 23.02 -0.40
N ASP A 133 6.23 22.17 0.49
CA ASP A 133 7.30 21.23 0.13
C ASP A 133 6.83 20.18 -0.87
N ALA A 134 5.53 19.85 -0.87
CA ALA A 134 4.96 18.91 -1.83
C ALA A 134 5.11 19.39 -3.27
N GLY A 135 4.73 20.64 -3.56
CA GLY A 135 4.86 21.21 -4.90
C GLY A 135 6.30 21.18 -5.41
N GLN A 136 7.26 21.64 -4.59
CA GLN A 136 8.68 21.62 -4.96
C GLN A 136 9.23 20.19 -5.17
N PHE A 137 8.74 19.25 -4.39
CA PHE A 137 9.10 17.83 -4.55
C PHE A 137 8.59 17.29 -5.87
N LEU A 138 7.33 17.54 -6.21
CA LEU A 138 6.68 17.07 -7.44
C LEU A 138 7.30 17.69 -8.68
N GLU A 139 7.59 19.01 -8.68
CA GLU A 139 8.28 19.71 -9.77
C GLU A 139 9.65 19.08 -10.07
N ARG A 140 10.42 18.72 -9.03
CA ARG A 140 11.71 18.05 -9.20
C ARG A 140 11.57 16.65 -9.77
N LEU A 141 10.57 15.89 -9.33
CA LEU A 141 10.32 14.55 -9.86
C LEU A 141 9.86 14.59 -11.32
N ASP A 142 9.05 15.56 -11.68
CA ASP A 142 8.58 15.75 -13.06
C ASP A 142 9.74 16.14 -14.00
N ALA A 143 10.64 16.99 -13.52
CA ALA A 143 11.85 17.39 -14.25
C ALA A 143 12.89 16.26 -14.38
N ALA A 144 12.75 15.15 -13.68
CA ALA A 144 13.70 14.05 -13.75
C ALA A 144 13.58 13.28 -15.07
N GLY A 145 14.70 13.09 -15.75
CA GLY A 145 14.76 12.49 -17.09
C GLY A 145 14.65 10.96 -17.13
N SER A 146 14.51 10.28 -16.00
CA SER A 146 14.43 8.82 -15.94
C SER A 146 13.75 8.32 -14.67
N TRP A 147 13.22 7.09 -14.70
CA TRP A 147 12.67 6.42 -13.53
C TRP A 147 13.69 6.27 -12.39
N ASP A 148 14.92 5.89 -12.68
CA ASP A 148 15.97 5.78 -11.65
C ASP A 148 16.26 7.12 -10.96
N ALA A 149 16.24 8.23 -11.69
CA ALA A 149 16.38 9.57 -11.11
C ALA A 149 15.17 9.93 -10.24
N ARG A 150 13.95 9.63 -10.67
CA ARG A 150 12.72 9.82 -9.90
C ARG A 150 12.76 9.02 -8.59
N PHE A 151 13.13 7.74 -8.66
CA PHE A 151 13.26 6.88 -7.46
C PHE A 151 14.30 7.41 -6.48
N ALA A 152 15.50 7.78 -6.97
CA ALA A 152 16.56 8.32 -6.11
C ALA A 152 16.14 9.64 -5.42
N MET A 153 15.43 10.51 -6.14
CA MET A 153 14.95 11.78 -5.60
C MET A 153 13.84 11.57 -4.56
N ALA A 154 12.91 10.64 -4.82
CA ALA A 154 11.84 10.29 -3.90
C ALA A 154 12.42 9.69 -2.60
N GLU A 155 13.34 8.74 -2.72
CA GLU A 155 14.03 8.14 -1.58
C GLU A 155 14.76 9.19 -0.74
N ALA A 156 15.55 10.07 -1.38
CA ALA A 156 16.29 11.12 -0.69
C ALA A 156 15.36 12.12 0.04
N ALA A 157 14.21 12.44 -0.53
CA ALA A 157 13.21 13.30 0.12
C ALA A 157 12.60 12.61 1.34
N LEU A 158 12.20 11.35 1.21
CA LEU A 158 11.64 10.55 2.31
C LEU A 158 12.65 10.34 3.44
N ALA A 159 13.90 10.03 3.12
CA ALA A 159 14.95 9.87 4.12
C ALA A 159 15.17 11.14 4.94
N ARG A 160 15.32 12.30 4.28
CA ARG A 160 15.47 13.60 4.99
C ARG A 160 14.27 13.89 5.89
N ARG A 161 13.04 13.59 5.45
CA ARG A 161 11.86 13.82 6.26
C ARG A 161 11.73 12.84 7.41
N ALA A 162 12.13 11.59 7.21
CA ALA A 162 12.16 10.58 8.27
C ALA A 162 13.19 10.94 9.35
N GLU A 163 14.39 11.42 8.96
CA GLU A 163 15.42 11.90 9.89
C GLU A 163 14.99 13.14 10.70
N ALA A 164 14.22 14.03 10.08
CA ALA A 164 13.70 15.24 10.74
C ALA A 164 12.40 14.97 11.54
N GLY A 165 11.75 13.86 11.28
CA GLY A 165 10.45 13.50 11.84
C GLY A 165 10.54 12.89 13.24
N ARG A 166 9.36 12.57 13.78
CA ARG A 166 9.26 11.84 15.05
C ARG A 166 9.37 10.34 14.79
N GLU A 167 10.19 9.69 15.56
CA GLU A 167 10.28 8.23 15.52
C GLU A 167 9.10 7.57 16.23
N VAL A 168 8.76 6.37 15.78
CA VAL A 168 7.84 5.46 16.47
C VAL A 168 8.53 4.92 17.71
N ASP A 169 7.79 4.60 18.76
CA ASP A 169 8.35 3.88 19.90
C ASP A 169 8.98 2.55 19.42
N PRO A 170 10.18 2.18 19.89
CA PRO A 170 10.85 0.94 19.48
C PRO A 170 9.97 -0.31 19.67
N GLU A 171 9.16 -0.34 20.71
CA GLU A 171 8.24 -1.46 21.00
C GLU A 171 7.07 -1.51 20.02
N VAL A 172 6.64 -0.36 19.47
CA VAL A 172 5.61 -0.31 18.42
C VAL A 172 6.22 -0.79 17.09
N ALA A 173 7.43 -0.36 16.76
CA ALA A 173 8.16 -0.84 15.59
C ALA A 173 8.42 -2.35 15.68
N PHE A 174 8.87 -2.85 16.84
CA PHE A 174 9.03 -4.27 17.12
C PHE A 174 7.71 -5.03 16.93
N ALA A 175 6.61 -4.56 17.51
CA ALA A 175 5.31 -5.22 17.38
C ALA A 175 4.85 -5.28 15.92
N TRP A 176 5.04 -4.21 15.15
CA TRP A 176 4.76 -4.22 13.72
C TRP A 176 5.60 -5.26 12.98
N GLY A 177 6.92 -5.27 13.19
CA GLY A 177 7.83 -6.24 12.57
C GLY A 177 7.43 -7.69 12.87
N GLN A 178 7.07 -7.98 14.14
CA GLN A 178 6.59 -9.32 14.52
C GLN A 178 5.25 -9.69 13.85
N MET A 179 4.33 -8.75 13.68
CA MET A 179 3.08 -8.99 12.96
C MET A 179 3.36 -9.36 11.50
N VAL A 180 4.28 -8.63 10.85
CA VAL A 180 4.64 -8.88 9.46
C VAL A 180 5.35 -10.24 9.31
N ALA A 181 6.38 -10.51 10.12
CA ALA A 181 7.11 -11.76 10.11
C ALA A 181 6.20 -12.97 10.40
N GLY A 182 5.26 -12.81 11.33
CA GLY A 182 4.26 -13.81 11.67
C GLY A 182 3.05 -13.84 10.74
N ARG A 183 3.06 -13.10 9.61
CA ARG A 183 1.97 -13.05 8.63
C ARG A 183 0.60 -12.74 9.27
N GLY A 184 0.60 -11.87 10.28
CA GLY A 184 -0.59 -11.46 11.02
C GLY A 184 -1.21 -12.54 11.93
N GLN A 185 -0.49 -13.62 12.24
CA GLN A 185 -0.98 -14.71 13.08
C GLN A 185 -0.55 -14.60 14.54
N VAL A 186 0.37 -13.67 14.86
CA VAL A 186 0.86 -13.47 16.23
C VAL A 186 -0.23 -12.85 17.10
N ARG A 187 -0.37 -13.35 18.34
CA ARG A 187 -1.35 -12.84 19.30
C ARG A 187 -0.91 -11.51 19.89
N VAL A 188 -1.85 -10.59 20.06
CA VAL A 188 -1.57 -9.26 20.63
C VAL A 188 -1.03 -9.36 22.06
N GLU A 189 -1.46 -10.36 22.82
CA GLU A 189 -0.99 -10.67 24.17
C GLU A 189 0.51 -11.01 24.19
N GLU A 190 0.94 -11.84 23.23
CA GLU A 190 2.33 -12.27 23.07
C GLU A 190 3.21 -11.08 22.65
N LEU A 191 2.73 -10.23 21.73
CA LEU A 191 3.41 -9.01 21.33
C LEU A 191 3.59 -8.04 22.50
N ALA A 192 2.55 -7.85 23.31
CA ALA A 192 2.63 -6.97 24.47
C ALA A 192 3.63 -7.50 25.52
N ALA A 193 3.60 -8.81 25.80
CA ALA A 193 4.52 -9.45 26.71
C ALA A 193 5.98 -9.36 26.23
N ALA A 194 6.23 -9.64 24.95
CA ALA A 194 7.55 -9.56 24.33
C ALA A 194 8.11 -8.13 24.30
N ALA A 195 7.23 -7.13 24.13
CA ALA A 195 7.59 -5.71 24.21
C ALA A 195 7.74 -5.19 25.66
N GLY A 196 7.50 -6.02 26.68
CA GLY A 196 7.53 -5.59 28.08
C GLY A 196 6.41 -4.61 28.47
N TRP A 197 5.32 -4.56 27.70
CA TRP A 197 4.20 -3.64 27.92
C TRP A 197 2.93 -4.36 28.33
N SER A 198 2.04 -3.63 29.03
CA SER A 198 0.66 -4.07 29.19
C SER A 198 -0.08 -3.99 27.84
N ARG A 199 -1.08 -4.87 27.65
CA ARG A 199 -1.95 -4.80 26.45
C ARG A 199 -2.55 -3.41 26.24
N LYS A 200 -2.98 -2.73 27.31
CA LYS A 200 -3.56 -1.38 27.24
C LYS A 200 -2.54 -0.37 26.70
N ARG A 201 -1.28 -0.43 27.16
CA ARG A 201 -0.20 0.44 26.69
C ARG A 201 0.12 0.18 25.22
N LEU A 202 0.33 -1.08 24.84
CA LEU A 202 0.57 -1.44 23.43
C LEU A 202 -0.58 -0.95 22.54
N TRP A 203 -1.82 -1.20 22.94
CA TRP A 203 -2.99 -0.79 22.15
C TRP A 203 -3.05 0.71 21.93
N SER A 204 -2.84 1.50 22.98
CA SER A 204 -2.86 2.97 22.92
C SER A 204 -1.71 3.53 22.06
N ARG A 205 -0.48 3.09 22.32
CA ARG A 205 0.69 3.60 21.61
C ARG A 205 0.71 3.16 20.16
N PHE A 206 0.41 1.90 19.88
CA PHE A 206 0.31 1.37 18.53
C PHE A 206 -0.76 2.12 17.72
N GLY A 207 -1.96 2.28 18.27
CA GLY A 207 -3.03 3.03 17.62
C GLY A 207 -2.67 4.48 17.32
N SER A 208 -1.99 5.17 18.26
CA SER A 208 -1.59 6.56 18.09
C SER A 208 -0.41 6.77 17.12
N GLN A 209 0.37 5.76 16.80
CA GLN A 209 1.54 5.86 15.93
C GLN A 209 1.34 5.18 14.58
N ILE A 210 0.67 4.03 14.55
CA ILE A 210 0.39 3.27 13.31
C ILE A 210 -0.96 3.66 12.70
N GLY A 211 -1.91 4.11 13.53
CA GLY A 211 -3.24 4.50 13.08
C GLY A 211 -4.26 3.37 13.02
N LEU A 212 -3.85 2.13 13.29
CA LEU A 212 -4.74 0.98 13.44
C LEU A 212 -4.60 0.38 14.83
N THR A 213 -5.64 -0.31 15.30
CA THR A 213 -5.48 -1.15 16.49
C THR A 213 -4.56 -2.34 16.16
N PRO A 214 -3.80 -2.89 17.12
CA PRO A 214 -2.94 -4.05 16.88
C PRO A 214 -3.69 -5.23 16.23
N LYS A 215 -4.93 -5.48 16.66
CA LYS A 215 -5.78 -6.52 16.07
C LYS A 215 -6.09 -6.25 14.60
N ARG A 216 -6.47 -5.00 14.24
CA ARG A 216 -6.80 -4.63 12.86
C ARG A 216 -5.57 -4.66 11.96
N ALA A 217 -4.41 -4.27 12.49
CA ALA A 217 -3.12 -4.36 11.79
C ALA A 217 -2.75 -5.83 11.48
N SER A 218 -2.85 -6.73 12.47
CA SER A 218 -2.64 -8.16 12.25
C SER A 218 -3.61 -8.75 11.22
N GLN A 219 -4.88 -8.33 11.24
CA GLN A 219 -5.87 -8.75 10.24
C GLN A 219 -5.50 -8.26 8.83
N LEU A 220 -5.01 -7.02 8.70
CA LEU A 220 -4.59 -6.47 7.40
C LEU A 220 -3.38 -7.23 6.83
N VAL A 221 -2.37 -7.51 7.65
CA VAL A 221 -1.20 -8.31 7.25
C VAL A 221 -1.62 -9.72 6.83
N ARG A 222 -2.52 -10.34 7.59
CA ARG A 222 -3.04 -11.67 7.27
C ARG A 222 -3.85 -11.67 5.97
N PHE A 223 -4.68 -10.65 5.76
CA PHE A 223 -5.44 -10.46 4.53
C PHE A 223 -4.51 -10.33 3.32
N ASP A 224 -3.48 -9.48 3.40
CA ASP A 224 -2.50 -9.28 2.33
C ASP A 224 -1.83 -10.61 1.92
N HIS A 225 -1.35 -11.38 2.91
CA HIS A 225 -0.78 -12.70 2.65
C HIS A 225 -1.79 -13.65 1.98
N ALA A 226 -3.05 -13.66 2.45
CA ALA A 226 -4.09 -14.50 1.85
C ALA A 226 -4.46 -14.07 0.43
N ALA A 227 -4.53 -12.76 0.16
CA ALA A 227 -4.83 -12.21 -1.15
C ALA A 227 -3.78 -12.63 -2.20
N HIS A 228 -2.49 -12.54 -1.87
CA HIS A 228 -1.41 -13.01 -2.74
C HIS A 228 -1.45 -14.52 -2.99
N ARG A 229 -1.81 -15.32 -1.99
CA ARG A 229 -1.98 -16.75 -2.18
C ARG A 229 -3.19 -17.11 -3.07
N LEU A 230 -4.29 -16.37 -2.93
CA LEU A 230 -5.44 -16.51 -3.83
C LEU A 230 -5.05 -16.15 -5.26
N ALA A 231 -4.33 -15.05 -5.47
CA ALA A 231 -3.83 -14.63 -6.79
C ALA A 231 -2.82 -15.63 -7.40
N ALA A 232 -2.07 -16.33 -6.55
CA ALA A 232 -1.20 -17.44 -6.97
C ALA A 232 -1.96 -18.73 -7.32
N GLY A 233 -3.30 -18.73 -7.31
CA GLY A 233 -4.15 -19.84 -7.73
C GLY A 233 -4.45 -20.88 -6.63
N HIS A 234 -4.08 -20.62 -5.38
CA HIS A 234 -4.45 -21.52 -4.29
C HIS A 234 -5.95 -21.45 -3.99
N SER A 235 -6.56 -22.61 -3.69
CA SER A 235 -7.98 -22.65 -3.35
C SER A 235 -8.30 -21.90 -2.06
N PRO A 236 -9.47 -21.25 -1.94
CA PRO A 236 -9.85 -20.53 -0.72
C PRO A 236 -9.82 -21.38 0.55
N ALA A 237 -10.12 -22.68 0.43
CA ALA A 237 -10.06 -23.61 1.56
C ALA A 237 -8.62 -23.81 2.06
N LEU A 238 -7.67 -24.03 1.14
CA LEU A 238 -6.25 -24.14 1.45
C LEU A 238 -5.70 -22.84 2.02
N VAL A 239 -6.03 -21.70 1.41
CA VAL A 239 -5.61 -20.37 1.89
C VAL A 239 -6.13 -20.11 3.31
N ALA A 240 -7.38 -20.47 3.61
CA ALA A 240 -7.92 -20.33 4.95
C ALA A 240 -7.13 -21.15 5.98
N ALA A 241 -6.84 -22.41 5.68
CA ALA A 241 -6.08 -23.28 6.58
C ALA A 241 -4.67 -22.78 6.84
N ASP A 242 -3.95 -22.35 5.79
CA ASP A 242 -2.54 -21.96 5.86
C ASP A 242 -2.32 -20.53 6.38
N SER A 243 -3.35 -19.66 6.27
CA SER A 243 -3.25 -18.25 6.65
C SER A 243 -3.85 -17.95 8.04
N GLY A 244 -4.11 -18.98 8.86
CA GLY A 244 -4.58 -18.81 10.23
C GLY A 244 -6.04 -18.35 10.36
N TYR A 245 -6.87 -18.63 9.35
CA TYR A 245 -8.31 -18.50 9.44
C TYR A 245 -8.93 -19.78 10.03
N VAL A 246 -10.00 -19.63 10.79
CA VAL A 246 -10.71 -20.78 11.40
C VAL A 246 -11.31 -21.67 10.29
N ASP A 247 -11.88 -21.02 9.28
CA ASP A 247 -12.54 -21.67 8.14
C ASP A 247 -12.61 -20.72 6.94
N GLN A 248 -13.11 -21.23 5.82
CA GLN A 248 -13.31 -20.47 4.58
C GLN A 248 -14.30 -19.30 4.76
N SER A 249 -15.30 -19.42 5.64
CA SER A 249 -16.27 -18.36 5.89
C SER A 249 -15.63 -17.19 6.64
N HIS A 250 -14.68 -17.47 7.52
CA HIS A 250 -13.87 -16.43 8.19
C HIS A 250 -12.97 -15.70 7.18
N LEU A 251 -12.27 -16.44 6.29
CA LEU A 251 -11.52 -15.84 5.19
C LEU A 251 -12.42 -14.94 4.33
N HIS A 252 -13.58 -15.43 3.91
CA HIS A 252 -14.52 -14.67 3.09
C HIS A 252 -14.94 -13.35 3.75
N ARG A 253 -15.25 -13.37 5.04
CA ARG A 253 -15.64 -12.16 5.80
C ARG A 253 -14.52 -11.14 5.87
N ASP A 254 -13.26 -11.56 6.12
CA ASP A 254 -12.11 -10.65 6.16
C ASP A 254 -11.81 -10.08 4.76
N VAL A 255 -11.85 -10.89 3.71
CA VAL A 255 -11.66 -10.44 2.32
C VAL A 255 -12.71 -9.40 1.93
N MET A 256 -13.99 -9.66 2.21
CA MET A 256 -15.07 -8.70 1.97
C MET A 256 -14.89 -7.41 2.77
N ALA A 257 -14.43 -7.51 4.03
CA ALA A 257 -14.25 -6.36 4.91
C ALA A 257 -13.07 -5.45 4.51
N PHE A 258 -12.04 -5.99 3.83
CA PHE A 258 -10.89 -5.22 3.38
C PHE A 258 -10.99 -4.79 1.92
N ALA A 259 -11.40 -5.69 1.03
CA ALA A 259 -11.37 -5.46 -0.41
C ALA A 259 -12.75 -5.12 -1.02
N GLY A 260 -13.83 -5.35 -0.29
CA GLY A 260 -15.18 -5.26 -0.88
C GLY A 260 -15.47 -6.33 -1.94
N LEU A 261 -14.58 -7.31 -2.09
CA LEU A 261 -14.61 -8.34 -3.12
C LEU A 261 -14.69 -9.74 -2.51
N THR A 262 -15.19 -10.71 -3.28
CA THR A 262 -15.12 -12.12 -2.88
C THR A 262 -13.68 -12.67 -3.02
N PRO A 263 -13.30 -13.74 -2.31
CA PRO A 263 -12.00 -14.40 -2.50
C PRO A 263 -11.73 -14.80 -3.96
N THR A 264 -12.73 -15.24 -4.68
CA THR A 264 -12.61 -15.59 -6.11
C THR A 264 -12.35 -14.37 -6.99
N ALA A 265 -12.99 -13.22 -6.68
CA ALA A 265 -12.75 -11.98 -7.41
C ALA A 265 -11.35 -11.41 -7.10
N VAL A 266 -10.88 -11.53 -5.86
CA VAL A 266 -9.50 -11.16 -5.49
C VAL A 266 -8.47 -12.03 -6.22
N ALA A 267 -8.73 -13.32 -6.38
CA ALA A 267 -7.83 -14.25 -7.07
C ALA A 267 -7.51 -13.86 -8.53
N VAL A 268 -8.42 -13.14 -9.17
CA VAL A 268 -8.26 -12.67 -10.57
C VAL A 268 -8.06 -11.16 -10.67
N ALA A 269 -7.75 -10.52 -9.55
CA ALA A 269 -7.60 -9.09 -9.50
C ALA A 269 -6.32 -8.63 -10.25
N PRO A 270 -6.45 -7.71 -11.23
CA PRO A 270 -5.36 -7.39 -12.15
C PRO A 270 -4.09 -6.85 -11.47
N TRP A 271 -4.23 -6.02 -10.42
CA TRP A 271 -3.08 -5.43 -9.72
C TRP A 271 -2.27 -6.45 -8.91
N LEU A 272 -2.88 -7.53 -8.41
CA LEU A 272 -2.14 -8.61 -7.76
C LEU A 272 -1.29 -9.40 -8.75
N ALA A 273 -1.66 -9.41 -10.03
CA ALA A 273 -0.86 -10.02 -11.08
C ALA A 273 0.42 -9.22 -11.39
N VAL A 274 0.41 -7.91 -11.14
CA VAL A 274 1.60 -7.03 -11.33
C VAL A 274 2.52 -7.03 -10.10
N ASP A 275 2.03 -7.36 -8.92
CA ASP A 275 2.80 -7.31 -7.68
C ASP A 275 4.10 -8.13 -7.72
N PRO A 276 4.17 -9.35 -8.26
CA PRO A 276 5.44 -10.10 -8.36
C PRO A 276 6.50 -9.43 -9.22
N VAL A 277 6.10 -8.57 -10.17
CA VAL A 277 7.01 -7.82 -11.05
C VAL A 277 7.41 -6.49 -10.39
N ALA A 278 6.42 -5.74 -9.92
CA ALA A 278 6.62 -4.41 -9.34
C ALA A 278 7.29 -4.46 -7.96
N TRP A 279 7.05 -5.53 -7.18
CA TRP A 279 7.43 -5.65 -5.77
C TRP A 279 8.12 -6.98 -5.50
N ALA A 280 9.11 -7.35 -6.34
CA ALA A 280 9.81 -8.64 -6.29
C ALA A 280 10.49 -8.94 -4.94
N ALA A 281 10.77 -7.93 -4.14
CA ALA A 281 11.18 -8.05 -2.74
C ALA A 281 10.33 -7.10 -1.91
N PRO A 282 9.30 -7.57 -1.19
CA PRO A 282 8.46 -6.72 -0.36
C PRO A 282 9.21 -6.24 0.88
N GLU A 283 10.26 -5.44 0.69
CA GLU A 283 11.09 -4.87 1.76
C GLU A 283 10.28 -3.94 2.69
N TYR A 284 9.15 -3.39 2.21
CA TYR A 284 8.22 -2.65 3.05
C TYR A 284 7.59 -3.52 4.15
N LEU A 285 7.65 -4.83 4.00
CA LEU A 285 7.25 -5.79 5.03
C LEU A 285 8.42 -6.16 5.96
N SER A 286 9.66 -6.02 5.49
CA SER A 286 10.86 -6.40 6.25
C SER A 286 11.35 -5.20 7.04
N LEU A 287 10.85 -5.06 8.27
CA LEU A 287 11.47 -4.24 9.30
C LEU A 287 11.89 -5.16 10.42
N CYS A 288 13.13 -5.50 10.44
CA CYS A 288 13.87 -5.91 11.65
C CYS A 288 15.06 -5.01 11.79
#